data_5433d0a4213c710e1937225e1e5e4496
#
_entry.id   5433d0a4213c710e1937225e1e5e4496
#
_cell.length_a   1.000
_cell.length_b   1.000
_cell.length_c   1.000
_cell.angle_alpha   90.00
_cell.angle_beta   90.00
_cell.angle_gamma   90.00
#
_symmetry.space_group_name_H-M   'P 1'
#
loop_
_entity.id
_entity.type
_entity.pdbx_description
1 polymer ?
#
loop_
_entity_poly.entity_id
_entity_poly.type
_entity_poly.pdbx_seq_one_letter_code
_entity_poly.pdbx_strand_id
1 'polypeptide(L)'
;MLEQKKSLYSTWLVLTLCFVIMLAVINAVLFNVALADISSELSIGPSQVSWIVVGYSMMVAIGSITYGKLADRFRVKSLLIIALVLFIVGSLIGFCFSSFAAVIIGRIIQASGGSAFISLSMISIARFLQPEKRPGALAMFSATIALAAGIGPLVGGVVTHALGWRYLFLLMVIAIVAIALLVKFMPKEEQQLSPASLPFDFAGAALLFGVIVAVLFAVNLNGLFFLLALAFAFGFKWWLPRTSAPFVERDLFANQAYLRLIGIGFLMNIGAMANMFLAPLYLIHVHKLSPFVVGLLLFMGGISGVLSSFASGKLLPRVGGEKIIFAATVMMMTGFLAMGVIPQPGIIVVMILLLLTMMSYSAIQVALNNIVPRTLLPSKIGVGLGFYNLLNFVGMAFGPAAASRLFEKTGNYSLIFLGMAVVICLHFLLLAKPAAVQQQSH
;
A
#
# COMPACT_ATOMS: atom_id res chain seq x y z
N MET A 1 40.03 -8.99 9.96
CA MET A 1 39.25 -8.36 11.08
C MET A 1 38.41 -7.16 10.64
N LEU A 2 38.96 -6.23 9.82
CA LEU A 2 38.17 -5.05 9.32
C LEU A 2 37.05 -5.43 8.34
N GLU A 3 37.27 -6.40 7.44
CA GLU A 3 36.25 -6.89 6.51
C GLU A 3 35.10 -7.64 7.21
N GLN A 4 35.43 -8.44 8.22
CA GLN A 4 34.40 -9.09 9.04
C GLN A 4 33.56 -8.09 9.81
N LYS A 5 34.17 -7.02 10.35
CA LYS A 5 33.39 -5.92 10.97
C LYS A 5 32.48 -5.22 9.96
N LYS A 6 33.00 -4.87 8.76
CA LYS A 6 32.17 -4.27 7.69
C LYS A 6 31.04 -5.18 7.23
N SER A 7 31.25 -6.48 7.13
CA SER A 7 30.23 -7.46 6.79
C SER A 7 29.15 -7.55 7.87
N LEU A 8 29.54 -7.58 9.14
CA LEU A 8 28.60 -7.62 10.27
C LEU A 8 27.73 -6.36 10.34
N TYR A 9 28.31 -5.17 10.17
CA TYR A 9 27.56 -3.92 10.13
C TYR A 9 26.54 -3.88 8.98
N SER A 10 26.90 -4.40 7.81
CA SER A 10 25.97 -4.44 6.66
C SER A 10 24.78 -5.37 6.93
N THR A 11 24.99 -6.50 7.59
CA THR A 11 23.91 -7.44 7.96
C THR A 11 22.96 -6.83 8.99
N TRP A 12 23.49 -6.21 10.05
CA TRP A 12 22.67 -5.55 11.06
C TRP A 12 21.89 -4.35 10.50
N LEU A 13 22.47 -3.61 9.57
CA LEU A 13 21.76 -2.54 8.87
C LEU A 13 20.55 -3.12 8.10
N VAL A 14 20.72 -4.18 7.32
CA VAL A 14 19.63 -4.82 6.57
C VAL A 14 18.54 -5.33 7.50
N LEU A 15 18.92 -6.01 8.59
CA LEU A 15 17.96 -6.48 9.61
C LEU A 15 17.18 -5.32 10.25
N THR A 16 17.85 -4.21 10.55
CA THR A 16 17.20 -3.00 11.08
C THR A 16 16.20 -2.42 10.10
N LEU A 17 16.58 -2.31 8.82
CA LEU A 17 15.68 -1.83 7.77
C LEU A 17 14.50 -2.77 7.56
N CYS A 18 14.71 -4.09 7.57
CA CYS A 18 13.64 -5.08 7.53
C CYS A 18 12.69 -4.94 8.73
N PHE A 19 13.21 -4.70 9.94
CA PHE A 19 12.37 -4.45 11.12
C PHE A 19 11.51 -3.19 10.95
N VAL A 20 12.08 -2.09 10.46
CA VAL A 20 11.35 -0.83 10.17
C VAL A 20 10.22 -1.07 9.16
N ILE A 21 10.49 -1.83 8.09
CA ILE A 21 9.48 -2.14 7.07
C ILE A 21 8.39 -3.05 7.61
N MET A 22 8.77 -4.04 8.41
CA MET A 22 7.83 -4.95 9.07
C MET A 22 6.81 -4.15 9.89
N LEU A 23 7.26 -3.14 10.65
CA LEU A 23 6.37 -2.25 11.41
C LEU A 23 5.41 -1.48 10.50
N ALA A 24 5.91 -0.92 9.36
CA ALA A 24 5.05 -0.20 8.41
C ALA A 24 3.95 -1.08 7.83
N VAL A 25 4.32 -2.28 7.36
CA VAL A 25 3.38 -3.18 6.67
C VAL A 25 2.40 -3.81 7.66
N ILE A 26 2.85 -4.27 8.82
CA ILE A 26 1.95 -4.75 9.87
C ILE A 26 0.96 -3.65 10.24
N ASN A 27 1.42 -2.42 10.50
CA ASN A 27 0.56 -1.31 10.87
C ASN A 27 -0.46 -0.93 9.80
N ALA A 28 -0.15 -1.12 8.53
CA ALA A 28 -1.07 -0.84 7.43
C ALA A 28 -2.29 -1.78 7.42
N VAL A 29 -2.13 -3.03 7.90
CA VAL A 29 -3.16 -4.07 7.76
C VAL A 29 -3.79 -4.52 9.07
N LEU A 30 -3.11 -4.35 10.22
CA LEU A 30 -3.59 -4.88 11.49
C LEU A 30 -4.91 -4.24 11.97
N PHE A 31 -5.17 -2.97 11.63
CA PHE A 31 -6.40 -2.28 12.01
C PHE A 31 -7.64 -2.79 11.26
N ASN A 32 -7.49 -3.47 10.12
CA ASN A 32 -8.62 -3.98 9.35
C ASN A 32 -9.51 -4.95 10.17
N VAL A 33 -8.90 -5.75 11.05
CA VAL A 33 -9.63 -6.69 11.92
C VAL A 33 -10.35 -5.98 13.05
N ALA A 34 -9.82 -4.84 13.51
CA ALA A 34 -10.36 -4.07 14.63
C ALA A 34 -11.47 -3.07 14.24
N LEU A 35 -11.72 -2.87 12.93
CA LEU A 35 -12.66 -1.84 12.47
C LEU A 35 -14.08 -2.01 13.01
N ALA A 36 -14.55 -3.26 13.17
CA ALA A 36 -15.87 -3.55 13.73
C ALA A 36 -15.96 -3.11 15.21
N ASP A 37 -14.94 -3.42 16.01
CA ASP A 37 -14.88 -3.07 17.42
C ASP A 37 -14.76 -1.55 17.61
N ILE A 38 -13.93 -0.89 16.79
CA ILE A 38 -13.80 0.57 16.77
C ILE A 38 -15.14 1.24 16.40
N SER A 39 -15.82 0.72 15.37
CA SER A 39 -17.11 1.22 14.92
C SER A 39 -18.15 1.15 16.03
N SER A 40 -18.23 0.02 16.75
CA SER A 40 -19.19 -0.20 17.82
C SER A 40 -18.85 0.64 19.08
N GLU A 41 -17.58 0.68 19.51
CA GLU A 41 -17.16 1.42 20.71
C GLU A 41 -17.32 2.93 20.55
N LEU A 42 -16.95 3.46 19.36
CA LEU A 42 -17.07 4.89 19.07
C LEU A 42 -18.45 5.29 18.54
N SER A 43 -19.38 4.34 18.35
CA SER A 43 -20.73 4.56 17.80
C SER A 43 -20.69 5.29 16.44
N ILE A 44 -19.76 4.91 15.56
CA ILE A 44 -19.56 5.53 14.25
C ILE A 44 -19.94 4.58 13.12
N GLY A 45 -20.42 5.15 12.00
CA GLY A 45 -20.82 4.38 10.83
C GLY A 45 -19.65 3.84 9.98
N PRO A 46 -19.96 2.92 9.03
CA PRO A 46 -18.96 2.30 8.16
C PRO A 46 -18.13 3.29 7.36
N SER A 47 -18.73 4.38 6.88
CA SER A 47 -18.06 5.43 6.14
C SER A 47 -17.04 6.19 7.02
N GLN A 48 -17.39 6.43 8.29
CA GLN A 48 -16.49 7.08 9.24
C GLN A 48 -15.31 6.17 9.63
N VAL A 49 -15.60 4.91 9.98
CA VAL A 49 -14.53 3.97 10.38
C VAL A 49 -13.54 3.67 9.25
N SER A 50 -13.99 3.72 7.99
CA SER A 50 -13.10 3.51 6.83
C SER A 50 -11.96 4.53 6.76
N TRP A 51 -12.15 5.75 7.30
CA TRP A 51 -11.11 6.78 7.32
C TRP A 51 -9.85 6.37 8.09
N ILE A 52 -9.95 5.41 9.01
CA ILE A 52 -8.80 4.85 9.73
C ILE A 52 -7.82 4.19 8.73
N VAL A 53 -8.32 3.56 7.69
CA VAL A 53 -7.53 2.89 6.63
C VAL A 53 -7.29 3.83 5.46
N VAL A 54 -8.31 4.56 5.02
CA VAL A 54 -8.24 5.50 3.89
C VAL A 54 -7.24 6.63 4.18
N GLY A 55 -7.37 7.27 5.35
CA GLY A 55 -6.47 8.36 5.76
C GLY A 55 -5.01 7.90 5.87
N TYR A 56 -4.80 6.70 6.41
CA TYR A 56 -3.47 6.09 6.46
C TYR A 56 -2.89 5.86 5.06
N SER A 57 -3.63 5.20 4.17
CA SER A 57 -3.18 4.88 2.82
C SER A 57 -2.92 6.14 1.97
N MET A 58 -3.76 7.16 2.14
CA MET A 58 -3.60 8.46 1.50
C MET A 58 -2.28 9.13 1.91
N MET A 59 -1.98 9.16 3.22
CA MET A 59 -0.73 9.73 3.72
C MET A 59 0.50 8.93 3.28
N VAL A 60 0.39 7.59 3.19
CA VAL A 60 1.47 6.75 2.67
C VAL A 60 1.74 7.04 1.19
N ALA A 61 0.71 7.25 0.37
CA ALA A 61 0.84 7.59 -1.03
C ALA A 61 1.68 8.85 -1.24
N ILE A 62 1.37 9.90 -0.49
CA ILE A 62 2.02 11.22 -0.61
C ILE A 62 3.42 11.18 0.01
N GLY A 63 3.50 10.67 1.23
CA GLY A 63 4.73 10.67 2.00
C GLY A 63 5.83 9.84 1.34
N SER A 64 5.50 8.71 0.70
CA SER A 64 6.48 7.85 0.03
C SER A 64 7.29 8.58 -1.05
N ILE A 65 6.63 9.40 -1.87
CA ILE A 65 7.28 10.19 -2.91
C ILE A 65 8.01 11.39 -2.28
N THR A 66 7.37 12.03 -1.30
CA THR A 66 7.97 13.19 -0.59
C THR A 66 9.28 12.80 0.06
N TYR A 67 9.32 11.69 0.82
CA TYR A 67 10.56 11.21 1.46
C TYR A 67 11.60 10.74 0.45
N GLY A 68 11.18 10.17 -0.69
CA GLY A 68 12.10 9.84 -1.78
C GLY A 68 12.87 11.08 -2.25
N LYS A 69 12.18 12.19 -2.50
CA LYS A 69 12.80 13.46 -2.93
C LYS A 69 13.53 14.19 -1.79
N LEU A 70 13.05 14.10 -0.55
CA LEU A 70 13.76 14.65 0.61
C LEU A 70 15.10 13.95 0.83
N ALA A 71 15.22 12.66 0.50
CA ALA A 71 16.46 11.93 0.58
C ALA A 71 17.58 12.45 -0.35
N ASP A 72 17.23 13.20 -1.40
CA ASP A 72 18.22 13.84 -2.26
C ASP A 72 18.86 15.11 -1.61
N ARG A 73 18.20 15.67 -0.59
CA ARG A 73 18.64 16.91 0.07
C ARG A 73 19.06 16.71 1.52
N PHE A 74 18.49 15.73 2.19
CA PHE A 74 18.70 15.48 3.61
C PHE A 74 19.29 14.09 3.85
N ARG A 75 19.97 13.93 4.97
CA ARG A 75 20.56 12.67 5.38
C ARG A 75 19.45 11.63 5.62
N VAL A 76 19.53 10.49 4.93
CA VAL A 76 18.53 9.41 5.03
C VAL A 76 18.36 8.93 6.47
N LYS A 77 19.44 8.85 7.25
CA LYS A 77 19.40 8.50 8.68
C LYS A 77 18.53 9.47 9.48
N SER A 78 18.69 10.77 9.28
CA SER A 78 17.90 11.79 9.99
C SER A 78 16.43 11.72 9.60
N LEU A 79 16.14 11.54 8.31
CA LEU A 79 14.77 11.37 7.81
C LEU A 79 14.10 10.13 8.39
N LEU A 80 14.79 8.98 8.48
CA LEU A 80 14.25 7.77 9.10
C LEU A 80 13.97 7.95 10.60
N ILE A 81 14.85 8.63 11.32
CA ILE A 81 14.64 8.90 12.75
C ILE A 81 13.43 9.83 12.96
N ILE A 82 13.31 10.91 12.19
CA ILE A 82 12.16 11.82 12.24
C ILE A 82 10.88 11.06 11.92
N ALA A 83 10.90 10.22 10.90
CA ALA A 83 9.77 9.39 10.50
C ALA A 83 9.34 8.41 11.60
N LEU A 84 10.30 7.76 12.28
CA LEU A 84 10.01 6.87 13.41
C LEU A 84 9.45 7.65 14.61
N VAL A 85 9.94 8.85 14.89
CA VAL A 85 9.38 9.72 15.94
C VAL A 85 7.94 10.10 15.61
N LEU A 86 7.64 10.53 14.38
CA LEU A 86 6.26 10.81 13.96
C LEU A 86 5.38 9.57 14.09
N PHE A 87 5.88 8.41 13.69
CA PHE A 87 5.16 7.14 13.82
C PHE A 87 4.81 6.80 15.28
N ILE A 88 5.75 7.00 16.21
CA ILE A 88 5.54 6.78 17.65
C ILE A 88 4.58 7.82 18.23
N VAL A 89 4.75 9.10 17.90
CA VAL A 89 3.85 10.18 18.37
C VAL A 89 2.41 9.92 17.93
N GLY A 90 2.20 9.57 16.64
CA GLY A 90 0.87 9.21 16.14
C GLY A 90 0.30 7.99 16.86
N SER A 91 1.14 7.00 17.18
CA SER A 91 0.74 5.82 17.96
C SER A 91 0.32 6.19 19.38
N LEU A 92 1.05 7.06 20.07
CA LEU A 92 0.70 7.50 21.42
C LEU A 92 -0.60 8.32 21.43
N ILE A 93 -0.82 9.19 20.44
CA ILE A 93 -2.09 9.93 20.31
C ILE A 93 -3.27 8.97 20.15
N GLY A 94 -3.17 7.99 19.24
CA GLY A 94 -4.23 7.01 19.01
C GLY A 94 -4.50 6.09 20.21
N PHE A 95 -3.50 5.86 21.05
CA PHE A 95 -3.65 5.08 22.30
C PHE A 95 -4.28 5.89 23.42
N CYS A 96 -3.78 7.12 23.68
CA CYS A 96 -4.15 7.90 24.85
C CYS A 96 -5.53 8.54 24.77
N PHE A 97 -6.05 8.81 23.58
CA PHE A 97 -7.32 9.53 23.41
C PHE A 97 -8.41 8.63 22.80
N SER A 98 -9.64 8.78 23.30
CA SER A 98 -10.78 7.91 22.99
C SER A 98 -11.73 8.48 21.93
N SER A 99 -11.44 9.65 21.35
CA SER A 99 -12.31 10.26 20.35
C SER A 99 -11.95 9.83 18.93
N PHE A 100 -12.96 9.74 18.05
CA PHE A 100 -12.73 9.44 16.63
C PHE A 100 -11.75 10.41 15.98
N ALA A 101 -11.85 11.71 16.28
CA ALA A 101 -10.93 12.73 15.78
C ALA A 101 -9.48 12.44 16.17
N ALA A 102 -9.24 12.05 17.44
CA ALA A 102 -7.90 11.71 17.90
C ALA A 102 -7.34 10.46 17.23
N VAL A 103 -8.18 9.44 17.02
CA VAL A 103 -7.80 8.22 16.27
C VAL A 103 -7.37 8.59 14.86
N ILE A 104 -8.13 9.42 14.14
CA ILE A 104 -7.78 9.86 12.78
C ILE A 104 -6.51 10.70 12.78
N ILE A 105 -6.37 11.67 13.67
CA ILE A 105 -5.15 12.50 13.78
C ILE A 105 -3.94 11.60 14.09
N GLY A 106 -4.07 10.69 15.06
CA GLY A 106 -3.04 9.71 15.38
C GLY A 106 -2.64 8.89 14.15
N ARG A 107 -3.61 8.38 13.37
CA ARG A 107 -3.36 7.62 12.14
C ARG A 107 -2.68 8.45 11.04
N ILE A 108 -3.07 9.71 10.86
CA ILE A 108 -2.45 10.61 9.87
C ILE A 108 -0.99 10.89 10.25
N ILE A 109 -0.71 11.22 11.51
CA ILE A 109 0.66 11.47 12.00
C ILE A 109 1.49 10.17 11.92
N GLN A 110 0.94 9.03 12.33
CA GLN A 110 1.57 7.73 12.24
C GLN A 110 1.90 7.37 10.78
N ALA A 111 0.97 7.59 9.84
CA ALA A 111 1.16 7.35 8.42
C ALA A 111 2.20 8.29 7.80
N SER A 112 2.27 9.55 8.25
CA SER A 112 3.30 10.51 7.81
C SER A 112 4.71 9.97 8.10
N GLY A 113 4.91 9.30 9.26
CA GLY A 113 6.14 8.60 9.55
C GLY A 113 6.28 7.29 8.75
N GLY A 114 5.28 6.43 8.80
CA GLY A 114 5.30 5.10 8.16
C GLY A 114 5.53 5.14 6.66
N SER A 115 5.12 6.21 5.98
CA SER A 115 5.32 6.42 4.55
C SER A 115 6.79 6.50 4.12
N ALA A 116 7.68 6.89 5.04
CA ALA A 116 9.12 6.95 4.80
C ALA A 116 9.79 5.57 4.76
N PHE A 117 9.23 4.58 5.47
CA PHE A 117 9.95 3.36 5.83
C PHE A 117 10.32 2.53 4.61
N ILE A 118 9.43 2.36 3.64
CA ILE A 118 9.70 1.59 2.42
C ILE A 118 10.71 2.32 1.53
N SER A 119 10.43 3.58 1.19
CA SER A 119 11.25 4.35 0.25
C SER A 119 12.66 4.61 0.78
N LEU A 120 12.78 5.08 2.02
CA LEU A 120 14.09 5.37 2.61
C LEU A 120 14.90 4.11 2.90
N SER A 121 14.26 2.98 3.21
CA SER A 121 14.97 1.70 3.37
C SER A 121 15.54 1.20 2.04
N MET A 122 14.79 1.30 0.94
CA MET A 122 15.31 0.97 -0.40
C MET A 122 16.49 1.88 -0.78
N ILE A 123 16.37 3.17 -0.54
CA ILE A 123 17.45 4.14 -0.77
C ILE A 123 18.68 3.80 0.10
N SER A 124 18.46 3.42 1.35
CA SER A 124 19.54 3.01 2.26
C SER A 124 20.29 1.78 1.75
N ILE A 125 19.56 0.77 1.27
CA ILE A 125 20.15 -0.43 0.64
C ILE A 125 21.00 -0.02 -0.58
N ALA A 126 20.46 0.85 -1.43
CA ALA A 126 21.17 1.30 -2.64
C ALA A 126 22.40 2.14 -2.33
N ARG A 127 22.39 2.98 -1.29
CA ARG A 127 23.50 3.88 -0.93
C ARG A 127 24.58 3.22 -0.08
N PHE A 128 24.19 2.41 0.91
CA PHE A 128 25.12 1.92 1.94
C PHE A 128 25.62 0.48 1.73
N LEU A 129 24.93 -0.31 0.87
CA LEU A 129 25.40 -1.67 0.59
C LEU A 129 26.24 -1.73 -0.68
N GLN A 130 27.25 -2.61 -0.65
CA GLN A 130 28.05 -2.97 -1.83
C GLN A 130 27.13 -3.58 -2.91
N PRO A 131 27.39 -3.34 -4.21
CA PRO A 131 26.54 -3.82 -5.32
C PRO A 131 26.23 -5.32 -5.23
N GLU A 132 27.20 -6.13 -4.82
CA GLU A 132 27.10 -7.60 -4.74
C GLU A 132 26.10 -8.06 -3.65
N LYS A 133 25.92 -7.26 -2.60
CA LYS A 133 25.03 -7.58 -1.47
C LYS A 133 23.59 -7.03 -1.65
N ARG A 134 23.39 -6.08 -2.58
CA ARG A 134 22.08 -5.44 -2.81
C ARG A 134 20.99 -6.43 -3.21
N PRO A 135 21.22 -7.40 -4.15
CA PRO A 135 20.17 -8.33 -4.52
C PRO A 135 19.66 -9.19 -3.36
N GLY A 136 20.58 -9.67 -2.50
CA GLY A 136 20.22 -10.44 -1.30
C GLY A 136 19.43 -9.60 -0.28
N ALA A 137 19.83 -8.34 -0.06
CA ALA A 137 19.12 -7.41 0.81
C ALA A 137 17.72 -7.09 0.30
N LEU A 138 17.55 -6.85 -1.00
CA LEU A 138 16.24 -6.61 -1.62
C LEU A 138 15.34 -7.84 -1.59
N ALA A 139 15.89 -9.05 -1.73
CA ALA A 139 15.14 -10.28 -1.58
C ALA A 139 14.62 -10.43 -0.13
N MET A 140 15.46 -10.16 0.88
CA MET A 140 15.05 -10.19 2.29
C MET A 140 14.02 -9.11 2.62
N PHE A 141 14.16 -7.91 2.04
CA PHE A 141 13.17 -6.82 2.10
C PHE A 141 11.79 -7.27 1.58
N SER A 142 11.75 -7.87 0.38
CA SER A 142 10.51 -8.35 -0.22
C SER A 142 9.87 -9.49 0.59
N ALA A 143 10.69 -10.41 1.10
CA ALA A 143 10.23 -11.48 1.99
C ALA A 143 9.64 -10.92 3.30
N THR A 144 10.25 -9.87 3.86
CA THR A 144 9.75 -9.18 5.06
C THR A 144 8.38 -8.53 4.80
N ILE A 145 8.19 -7.87 3.66
CA ILE A 145 6.89 -7.29 3.29
C ILE A 145 5.82 -8.37 3.21
N ALA A 146 6.10 -9.48 2.52
CA ALA A 146 5.14 -10.58 2.37
C ALA A 146 4.78 -11.22 3.72
N LEU A 147 5.78 -11.46 4.56
CA LEU A 147 5.60 -12.01 5.91
C LEU A 147 4.77 -11.06 6.79
N ALA A 148 5.10 -9.77 6.78
CA ALA A 148 4.42 -8.74 7.55
C ALA A 148 2.95 -8.58 7.13
N ALA A 149 2.66 -8.61 5.82
CA ALA A 149 1.30 -8.55 5.30
C ALA A 149 0.45 -9.75 5.72
N GLY A 150 1.05 -10.95 5.82
CA GLY A 150 0.39 -12.15 6.30
C GLY A 150 0.17 -12.12 7.82
N ILE A 151 1.20 -11.78 8.60
CA ILE A 151 1.14 -11.79 10.08
C ILE A 151 0.28 -10.62 10.63
N GLY A 152 0.23 -9.49 9.92
CA GLY A 152 -0.44 -8.28 10.41
C GLY A 152 -1.88 -8.51 10.87
N PRO A 153 -2.78 -9.12 10.09
CA PRO A 153 -4.15 -9.40 10.51
C PRO A 153 -4.23 -10.35 11.70
N LEU A 154 -3.33 -11.34 11.81
CA LEU A 154 -3.27 -12.25 12.94
C LEU A 154 -2.89 -11.50 14.23
N VAL A 155 -1.84 -10.68 14.18
CA VAL A 155 -1.44 -9.81 15.30
C VAL A 155 -2.58 -8.86 15.68
N GLY A 156 -3.22 -8.25 14.67
CA GLY A 156 -4.39 -7.40 14.86
C GLY A 156 -5.52 -8.13 15.60
N GLY A 157 -5.85 -9.35 15.17
CA GLY A 157 -6.90 -10.17 15.77
C GLY A 157 -6.58 -10.60 17.21
N VAL A 158 -5.35 -11.08 17.45
CA VAL A 158 -4.89 -11.48 18.80
C VAL A 158 -4.96 -10.32 19.78
N VAL A 159 -4.36 -9.19 19.42
CA VAL A 159 -4.29 -8.01 20.30
C VAL A 159 -5.68 -7.42 20.53
N THR A 160 -6.50 -7.29 19.50
CA THR A 160 -7.86 -6.75 19.62
C THR A 160 -8.72 -7.64 20.50
N HIS A 161 -8.64 -8.97 20.35
CA HIS A 161 -9.41 -9.91 21.16
C HIS A 161 -8.97 -9.95 22.63
N ALA A 162 -7.66 -9.90 22.89
CA ALA A 162 -7.11 -10.07 24.23
C ALA A 162 -7.07 -8.77 25.05
N LEU A 163 -6.77 -7.64 24.41
CA LEU A 163 -6.47 -6.37 25.09
C LEU A 163 -7.37 -5.23 24.63
N GLY A 164 -8.00 -5.36 23.46
CA GLY A 164 -8.76 -4.30 22.80
C GLY A 164 -7.95 -3.56 21.71
N TRP A 165 -8.68 -2.93 20.78
CA TRP A 165 -8.11 -2.30 19.59
C TRP A 165 -7.12 -1.16 19.85
N ARG A 166 -7.24 -0.47 20.99
CA ARG A 166 -6.33 0.64 21.35
C ARG A 166 -4.89 0.17 21.52
N TYR A 167 -4.69 -1.05 22.00
CA TYR A 167 -3.36 -1.64 22.19
C TYR A 167 -2.64 -1.91 20.87
N LEU A 168 -3.35 -1.88 19.73
CA LEU A 168 -2.73 -1.90 18.39
C LEU A 168 -1.83 -0.68 18.18
N PHE A 169 -2.23 0.47 18.70
CA PHE A 169 -1.40 1.68 18.67
C PHE A 169 -0.19 1.53 19.61
N LEU A 170 -0.41 1.04 20.85
CA LEU A 170 0.67 0.86 21.80
C LEU A 170 1.73 -0.14 21.33
N LEU A 171 1.30 -1.21 20.65
CA LEU A 171 2.20 -2.20 20.05
C LEU A 171 3.19 -1.53 19.09
N MET A 172 2.76 -0.53 18.35
CA MET A 172 3.62 0.17 17.38
C MET A 172 4.67 1.07 18.02
N VAL A 173 4.58 1.37 19.32
CA VAL A 173 5.61 2.12 20.07
C VAL A 173 6.94 1.32 20.13
N ILE A 174 6.92 0.02 19.88
CA ILE A 174 8.14 -0.80 19.71
C ILE A 174 9.08 -0.24 18.64
N ALA A 175 8.60 0.65 17.77
CA ALA A 175 9.41 1.40 16.79
C ALA A 175 10.56 2.20 17.45
N ILE A 176 10.49 2.48 18.76
CA ILE A 176 11.59 3.11 19.51
C ILE A 176 12.87 2.26 19.44
N VAL A 177 12.74 0.93 19.38
CA VAL A 177 13.88 0.00 19.24
C VAL A 177 14.57 0.22 17.87
N ALA A 178 13.79 0.51 16.82
CA ALA A 178 14.34 0.80 15.50
C ALA A 178 15.20 2.07 15.51
N ILE A 179 14.84 3.09 16.29
CA ILE A 179 15.66 4.32 16.44
C ILE A 179 17.03 3.96 17.03
N ALA A 180 17.06 3.19 18.12
CA ALA A 180 18.32 2.77 18.74
C ALA A 180 19.21 1.94 17.77
N LEU A 181 18.58 1.03 17.02
CA LEU A 181 19.28 0.23 16.02
C LEU A 181 19.82 1.08 14.85
N LEU A 182 19.04 2.04 14.34
CA LEU A 182 19.47 2.96 13.28
C LEU A 182 20.63 3.86 13.75
N VAL A 183 20.53 4.37 14.98
CA VAL A 183 21.62 5.19 15.55
C VAL A 183 22.92 4.37 15.59
N LYS A 184 22.84 3.10 15.99
CA LYS A 184 23.99 2.22 16.15
C LYS A 184 24.55 1.68 14.82
N PHE A 185 23.69 1.22 13.91
CA PHE A 185 24.11 0.44 12.73
C PHE A 185 24.06 1.20 11.41
N MET A 186 23.36 2.35 11.33
CA MET A 186 23.34 3.11 10.10
C MET A 186 24.54 4.06 10.03
N PRO A 187 25.35 3.99 8.95
CA PRO A 187 26.53 4.85 8.78
C PRO A 187 26.15 6.35 8.84
N LYS A 188 27.09 7.16 9.27
CA LYS A 188 26.98 8.61 9.11
C LYS A 188 27.20 8.92 7.63
N GLU A 189 26.24 9.56 7.02
CA GLU A 189 26.28 10.01 5.65
C GLU A 189 27.15 11.28 5.59
N GLU A 190 28.24 11.25 4.84
CA GLU A 190 28.90 12.49 4.43
C GLU A 190 27.97 13.16 3.44
N GLN A 191 27.61 14.42 3.74
CA GLN A 191 26.62 15.17 2.99
C GLN A 191 27.22 15.53 1.62
N GLN A 192 27.16 14.64 0.65
CA GLN A 192 27.29 14.99 -0.74
C GLN A 192 25.96 15.67 -1.15
N LEU A 193 25.87 16.95 -0.83
CA LEU A 193 24.86 17.82 -1.45
C LEU A 193 25.17 17.79 -2.95
N SER A 194 24.34 17.11 -3.70
CA SER A 194 24.40 17.19 -5.16
C SER A 194 24.07 18.63 -5.54
N PRO A 195 25.02 19.39 -6.14
CA PRO A 195 24.85 20.84 -6.37
C PRO A 195 23.73 21.16 -7.36
N ALA A 196 23.16 20.19 -8.02
CA ALA A 196 22.19 20.34 -9.11
C ALA A 196 20.90 19.52 -8.88
N SER A 197 20.33 19.56 -7.67
CA SER A 197 18.96 19.08 -7.56
C SER A 197 18.02 20.08 -8.21
N LEU A 198 17.41 19.69 -9.33
CA LEU A 198 16.29 20.43 -9.94
C LEU A 198 15.29 20.85 -8.85
N PRO A 199 14.69 22.05 -8.92
CA PRO A 199 13.76 22.51 -7.91
C PRO A 199 12.61 21.48 -7.77
N PHE A 200 12.24 21.19 -6.52
CA PHE A 200 11.09 20.31 -6.26
C PHE A 200 9.82 21.03 -6.72
N ASP A 201 9.03 20.37 -7.56
CA ASP A 201 7.73 20.88 -8.02
C ASP A 201 6.66 20.73 -6.90
N PHE A 202 6.72 21.64 -5.92
CA PHE A 202 5.74 21.68 -4.84
C PHE A 202 4.33 21.97 -5.34
N ALA A 203 4.19 22.79 -6.38
CA ALA A 203 2.88 23.13 -6.93
C ALA A 203 2.25 21.94 -7.64
N GLY A 204 3.00 21.24 -8.50
CA GLY A 204 2.51 20.02 -9.15
C GLY A 204 2.18 18.91 -8.14
N ALA A 205 3.02 18.73 -7.12
CA ALA A 205 2.74 17.78 -6.03
C ALA A 205 1.46 18.15 -5.26
N ALA A 206 1.29 19.43 -4.88
CA ALA A 206 0.12 19.92 -4.15
C ALA A 206 -1.17 19.79 -4.99
N LEU A 207 -1.11 20.09 -6.28
CA LEU A 207 -2.26 19.96 -7.19
C LEU A 207 -2.66 18.50 -7.36
N LEU A 208 -1.70 17.58 -7.58
CA LEU A 208 -1.98 16.14 -7.68
C LEU A 208 -2.53 15.59 -6.37
N PHE A 209 -1.97 16.03 -5.23
CA PHE A 209 -2.49 15.70 -3.91
C PHE A 209 -3.92 16.22 -3.72
N GLY A 210 -4.21 17.45 -4.12
CA GLY A 210 -5.54 18.04 -4.09
C GLY A 210 -6.56 17.21 -4.88
N VAL A 211 -6.18 16.68 -6.05
CA VAL A 211 -7.01 15.74 -6.82
C VAL A 211 -7.36 14.51 -5.99
N ILE A 212 -6.34 13.86 -5.40
CA ILE A 212 -6.52 12.61 -4.65
C ILE A 212 -7.43 12.83 -3.45
N VAL A 213 -7.16 13.86 -2.65
CA VAL A 213 -7.97 14.19 -1.46
C VAL A 213 -9.41 14.54 -1.85
N ALA A 214 -9.59 15.37 -2.87
CA ALA A 214 -10.91 15.78 -3.31
C ALA A 214 -11.74 14.60 -3.86
N VAL A 215 -11.11 13.66 -4.60
CA VAL A 215 -11.77 12.42 -5.06
C VAL A 215 -12.20 11.56 -3.86
N LEU A 216 -11.32 11.36 -2.88
CA LEU A 216 -11.65 10.57 -1.69
C LEU A 216 -12.76 11.23 -0.85
N PHE A 217 -12.76 12.56 -0.75
CA PHE A 217 -13.85 13.30 -0.10
C PHE A 217 -15.16 13.24 -0.90
N ALA A 218 -15.07 13.26 -2.23
CA ALA A 218 -16.24 13.08 -3.08
C ALA A 218 -16.93 11.72 -2.85
N VAL A 219 -16.13 10.67 -2.69
CA VAL A 219 -16.65 9.31 -2.44
C VAL A 219 -17.19 9.17 -1.02
N ASN A 220 -16.47 9.65 0.00
CA ASN A 220 -16.83 9.40 1.41
C ASN A 220 -17.80 10.42 2.01
N LEU A 221 -17.73 11.69 1.59
CA LEU A 221 -18.49 12.76 2.22
C LEU A 221 -19.60 13.26 1.31
N ASN A 222 -19.26 13.96 0.23
CA ASN A 222 -20.22 14.58 -0.65
C ASN A 222 -19.70 14.67 -2.08
N GLY A 223 -20.51 14.21 -3.06
CA GLY A 223 -20.17 14.25 -4.49
C GLY A 223 -19.78 15.65 -5.03
N LEU A 224 -20.13 16.74 -4.34
CA LEU A 224 -19.70 18.09 -4.72
C LEU A 224 -18.18 18.26 -4.71
N PHE A 225 -17.45 17.51 -3.87
CA PHE A 225 -15.98 17.50 -3.91
C PHE A 225 -15.41 16.98 -5.22
N PHE A 226 -16.21 16.33 -6.07
CA PHE A 226 -15.78 15.94 -7.41
C PHE A 226 -15.51 17.18 -8.29
N LEU A 227 -16.25 18.26 -8.11
CA LEU A 227 -15.96 19.53 -8.79
C LEU A 227 -14.61 20.10 -8.36
N LEU A 228 -14.28 19.98 -7.08
CA LEU A 228 -12.99 20.38 -6.56
C LEU A 228 -11.85 19.49 -7.13
N ALA A 229 -12.11 18.19 -7.25
CA ALA A 229 -11.15 17.27 -7.89
C ALA A 229 -10.90 17.65 -9.36
N LEU A 230 -11.95 18.02 -10.11
CA LEU A 230 -11.81 18.49 -11.48
C LEU A 230 -11.03 19.81 -11.56
N ALA A 231 -11.28 20.74 -10.62
CA ALA A 231 -10.53 22.00 -10.55
C ALA A 231 -9.02 21.76 -10.30
N PHE A 232 -8.67 20.90 -9.35
CA PHE A 232 -7.28 20.50 -9.11
C PHE A 232 -6.65 19.78 -10.31
N ALA A 233 -7.40 18.87 -10.97
CA ALA A 233 -6.94 18.15 -12.15
C ALA A 233 -6.69 19.10 -13.33
N PHE A 234 -7.57 20.08 -13.52
CA PHE A 234 -7.37 21.15 -14.51
C PHE A 234 -6.15 22.01 -14.17
N GLY A 235 -6.02 22.40 -12.91
CA GLY A 235 -4.84 23.12 -12.42
C GLY A 235 -3.54 22.35 -12.63
N PHE A 236 -3.53 21.05 -12.36
CA PHE A 236 -2.38 20.18 -12.61
C PHE A 236 -2.03 20.08 -14.10
N LYS A 237 -3.03 19.87 -14.96
CA LYS A 237 -2.85 19.87 -16.42
C LYS A 237 -2.31 21.20 -16.94
N TRP A 238 -2.77 22.33 -16.39
CA TRP A 238 -2.33 23.67 -16.74
C TRP A 238 -0.91 23.97 -16.24
N TRP A 239 -0.56 23.48 -15.04
CA TRP A 239 0.77 23.65 -14.42
C TRP A 239 1.85 22.80 -15.09
N LEU A 240 1.52 21.56 -15.45
CA LEU A 240 2.46 20.57 -15.99
C LEU A 240 3.34 21.09 -17.14
N PRO A 241 2.84 21.88 -18.13
CA PRO A 241 3.68 22.45 -19.19
C PRO A 241 4.56 23.63 -18.76
N ARG A 242 4.36 24.21 -17.61
CA ARG A 242 5.02 25.44 -17.14
C ARG A 242 6.23 25.19 -16.27
N THR A 243 6.39 23.98 -15.76
CA THR A 243 7.53 23.64 -14.92
C THR A 243 8.62 22.92 -15.72
N SER A 244 9.88 23.26 -15.44
CA SER A 244 11.06 22.62 -16.05
C SER A 244 11.36 21.24 -15.47
N ALA A 245 10.91 20.99 -14.23
CA ALA A 245 11.10 19.72 -13.51
C ALA A 245 9.76 19.23 -12.92
N PRO A 246 8.83 18.71 -13.77
CA PRO A 246 7.51 18.35 -13.33
C PRO A 246 7.55 17.23 -12.28
N PHE A 247 6.56 17.24 -11.35
CA PHE A 247 6.41 16.19 -10.34
C PHE A 247 6.16 14.82 -10.98
N VAL A 248 5.40 14.78 -12.09
CA VAL A 248 5.21 13.61 -12.94
C VAL A 248 5.59 14.00 -14.38
N GLU A 249 6.50 13.24 -14.99
CA GLU A 249 6.96 13.50 -16.35
C GLU A 249 5.84 13.30 -17.38
N ARG A 250 5.77 14.20 -18.37
CA ARG A 250 4.72 14.19 -19.40
C ARG A 250 4.76 12.94 -20.28
N ASP A 251 5.95 12.48 -20.60
CA ASP A 251 6.15 11.33 -21.49
C ASP A 251 5.55 10.03 -20.93
N LEU A 252 5.39 9.95 -19.58
CA LEU A 252 4.71 8.83 -18.96
C LEU A 252 3.23 8.75 -19.37
N PHE A 253 2.59 9.90 -19.58
CA PHE A 253 1.19 9.95 -20.05
C PHE A 253 1.03 9.62 -21.54
N ALA A 254 2.10 9.69 -22.33
CA ALA A 254 2.10 9.28 -23.73
C ALA A 254 2.30 7.76 -23.90
N ASN A 255 2.87 7.08 -22.90
CA ASN A 255 3.15 5.65 -22.96
C ASN A 255 1.90 4.82 -22.64
N GLN A 256 1.17 4.41 -23.68
CA GLN A 256 -0.06 3.64 -23.56
C GLN A 256 0.12 2.28 -22.88
N ALA A 257 1.23 1.58 -23.13
CA ALA A 257 1.52 0.29 -22.49
C ALA A 257 1.71 0.46 -20.99
N TYR A 258 2.47 1.47 -20.59
CA TYR A 258 2.67 1.82 -19.19
C TYR A 258 1.34 2.21 -18.50
N LEU A 259 0.55 3.12 -19.12
CA LEU A 259 -0.74 3.57 -18.56
C LEU A 259 -1.72 2.43 -18.34
N ARG A 260 -1.77 1.44 -19.22
CA ARG A 260 -2.61 0.25 -19.05
C ARG A 260 -2.20 -0.57 -17.84
N LEU A 261 -0.90 -0.85 -17.70
CA LEU A 261 -0.40 -1.66 -16.59
C LEU A 261 -0.61 -0.97 -15.24
N ILE A 262 -0.38 0.33 -15.16
CA ILE A 262 -0.66 1.08 -13.92
C ILE A 262 -2.16 1.17 -13.63
N GLY A 263 -3.00 1.24 -14.68
CA GLY A 263 -4.46 1.16 -14.54
C GLY A 263 -4.92 -0.18 -13.98
N ILE A 264 -4.35 -1.30 -14.44
CA ILE A 264 -4.60 -2.64 -13.87
C ILE A 264 -4.19 -2.67 -12.40
N GLY A 265 -2.99 -2.17 -12.05
CA GLY A 265 -2.53 -2.08 -10.67
C GLY A 265 -3.45 -1.25 -9.78
N PHE A 266 -3.92 -0.12 -10.28
CA PHE A 266 -4.87 0.75 -9.58
C PHE A 266 -6.21 0.04 -9.28
N LEU A 267 -6.83 -0.55 -10.30
CA LEU A 267 -8.10 -1.27 -10.16
C LEU A 267 -7.96 -2.51 -9.27
N MET A 268 -6.85 -3.26 -9.40
CA MET A 268 -6.54 -4.40 -8.53
C MET A 268 -6.49 -3.97 -7.05
N ASN A 269 -5.81 -2.86 -6.76
CA ASN A 269 -5.70 -2.36 -5.38
C ASN A 269 -7.04 -1.89 -4.84
N ILE A 270 -7.93 -1.30 -5.67
CA ILE A 270 -9.29 -0.98 -5.27
C ILE A 270 -10.01 -2.25 -4.81
N GLY A 271 -10.05 -3.30 -5.62
CA GLY A 271 -10.73 -4.55 -5.29
C GLY A 271 -10.13 -5.24 -4.07
N ALA A 272 -8.80 -5.37 -4.02
CA ALA A 272 -8.11 -6.06 -2.93
C ALA A 272 -8.29 -5.35 -1.58
N MET A 273 -8.16 -4.02 -1.54
CA MET A 273 -8.29 -3.28 -0.30
C MET A 273 -9.74 -3.10 0.14
N ALA A 274 -10.69 -3.02 -0.79
CA ALA A 274 -12.10 -3.12 -0.47
C ALA A 274 -12.42 -4.47 0.19
N ASN A 275 -11.91 -5.58 -0.35
CA ASN A 275 -12.06 -6.90 0.26
C ASN A 275 -11.40 -6.98 1.64
N MET A 276 -10.20 -6.46 1.80
CA MET A 276 -9.47 -6.43 3.08
C MET A 276 -10.20 -5.61 4.16
N PHE A 277 -10.99 -4.62 3.75
CA PHE A 277 -11.88 -3.83 4.62
C PHE A 277 -13.18 -4.58 4.93
N LEU A 278 -13.84 -5.15 3.91
CA LEU A 278 -15.18 -5.75 4.04
C LEU A 278 -15.15 -7.15 4.67
N ALA A 279 -14.13 -7.96 4.36
CA ALA A 279 -14.10 -9.35 4.81
C ALA A 279 -14.11 -9.49 6.34
N PRO A 280 -13.32 -8.74 7.13
CA PRO A 280 -13.45 -8.76 8.59
C PRO A 280 -14.84 -8.34 9.07
N LEU A 281 -15.38 -7.24 8.52
CA LEU A 281 -16.71 -6.75 8.87
C LEU A 281 -17.80 -7.81 8.58
N TYR A 282 -17.74 -8.45 7.41
CA TYR A 282 -18.64 -9.51 7.01
C TYR A 282 -18.56 -10.71 7.97
N LEU A 283 -17.33 -11.18 8.26
CA LEU A 283 -17.10 -12.33 9.13
C LEU A 283 -17.55 -12.05 10.59
N ILE A 284 -17.35 -10.83 11.09
CA ILE A 284 -17.78 -10.46 12.44
C ILE A 284 -19.28 -10.23 12.50
N HIS A 285 -19.87 -9.47 11.57
CA HIS A 285 -21.27 -9.09 11.65
C HIS A 285 -22.23 -10.22 11.22
N VAL A 286 -21.89 -10.96 10.14
CA VAL A 286 -22.75 -12.01 9.59
C VAL A 286 -22.48 -13.36 10.27
N HIS A 287 -21.22 -13.77 10.37
CA HIS A 287 -20.85 -15.06 10.96
C HIS A 287 -20.59 -15.00 12.47
N LYS A 288 -20.63 -13.82 13.10
CA LYS A 288 -20.41 -13.61 14.55
C LYS A 288 -19.06 -14.17 15.06
N LEU A 289 -18.03 -14.14 14.21
CA LEU A 289 -16.70 -14.61 14.58
C LEU A 289 -15.97 -13.61 15.46
N SER A 290 -15.13 -14.10 16.37
CA SER A 290 -14.26 -13.25 17.16
C SER A 290 -13.14 -12.63 16.30
N PRO A 291 -12.59 -11.45 16.66
CA PRO A 291 -11.47 -10.82 15.97
C PRO A 291 -10.26 -11.76 15.79
N PHE A 292 -10.01 -12.64 16.79
CA PHE A 292 -8.95 -13.63 16.71
C PHE A 292 -9.14 -14.60 15.54
N VAL A 293 -10.34 -15.20 15.41
CA VAL A 293 -10.65 -16.15 14.32
C VAL A 293 -10.57 -15.45 12.97
N VAL A 294 -11.09 -14.23 12.86
CA VAL A 294 -10.99 -13.42 11.64
C VAL A 294 -9.53 -13.14 11.29
N GLY A 295 -8.71 -12.76 12.27
CA GLY A 295 -7.28 -12.56 12.07
C GLY A 295 -6.57 -13.82 11.55
N LEU A 296 -6.94 -15.01 12.09
CA LEU A 296 -6.40 -16.29 11.64
C LEU A 296 -6.80 -16.61 10.19
N LEU A 297 -8.06 -16.38 9.81
CA LEU A 297 -8.52 -16.59 8.43
C LEU A 297 -7.80 -15.67 7.44
N LEU A 298 -7.61 -14.38 7.79
CA LEU A 298 -6.86 -13.45 6.97
C LEU A 298 -5.37 -13.80 6.89
N PHE A 299 -4.79 -14.33 7.96
CA PHE A 299 -3.42 -14.85 7.97
C PHE A 299 -3.25 -16.03 6.99
N MET A 300 -4.21 -16.97 6.97
CA MET A 300 -4.24 -18.04 5.96
C MET A 300 -4.32 -17.50 4.54
N GLY A 301 -5.12 -16.44 4.34
CA GLY A 301 -5.16 -15.67 3.08
C GLY A 301 -3.79 -15.09 2.71
N GLY A 302 -3.08 -14.50 3.67
CA GLY A 302 -1.71 -13.99 3.50
C GLY A 302 -0.73 -15.08 3.07
N ILE A 303 -0.76 -16.26 3.72
CA ILE A 303 0.07 -17.41 3.35
C ILE A 303 -0.22 -17.85 1.91
N SER A 304 -1.50 -17.97 1.54
CA SER A 304 -1.88 -18.32 0.16
C SER A 304 -1.35 -17.33 -0.86
N GLY A 305 -1.35 -16.03 -0.54
CA GLY A 305 -0.74 -14.98 -1.35
C GLY A 305 0.77 -15.15 -1.51
N VAL A 306 1.49 -15.50 -0.43
CA VAL A 306 2.94 -15.79 -0.49
C VAL A 306 3.22 -16.99 -1.42
N LEU A 307 2.47 -18.09 -1.26
CA LEU A 307 2.60 -19.26 -2.12
C LEU A 307 2.33 -18.91 -3.59
N SER A 308 1.28 -18.13 -3.84
CA SER A 308 0.94 -17.62 -5.17
C SER A 308 2.04 -16.73 -5.76
N SER A 309 2.68 -15.88 -4.95
CA SER A 309 3.81 -15.06 -5.39
C SER A 309 4.98 -15.91 -5.87
N PHE A 310 5.36 -16.94 -5.12
CA PHE A 310 6.43 -17.87 -5.52
C PHE A 310 6.06 -18.65 -6.79
N ALA A 311 4.83 -19.16 -6.86
CA ALA A 311 4.35 -19.88 -8.04
C ALA A 311 4.36 -18.98 -9.28
N SER A 312 3.82 -17.76 -9.15
CA SER A 312 3.78 -16.77 -10.23
C SER A 312 5.17 -16.35 -10.68
N GLY A 313 6.11 -16.14 -9.73
CA GLY A 313 7.50 -15.82 -10.04
C GLY A 313 8.19 -16.92 -10.86
N LYS A 314 7.97 -18.20 -10.54
CA LYS A 314 8.48 -19.34 -11.31
C LYS A 314 7.80 -19.52 -12.67
N LEU A 315 6.51 -19.20 -12.76
CA LEU A 315 5.72 -19.33 -13.98
C LEU A 315 5.99 -18.18 -14.97
N LEU A 316 6.32 -17.00 -14.47
CA LEU A 316 6.46 -15.77 -15.24
C LEU A 316 7.39 -15.91 -16.47
N PRO A 317 8.59 -16.53 -16.39
CA PRO A 317 9.47 -16.70 -17.55
C PRO A 317 8.91 -17.64 -18.62
N ARG A 318 8.02 -18.58 -18.23
CA ARG A 318 7.47 -19.60 -19.14
C ARG A 318 6.16 -19.17 -19.78
N VAL A 319 5.29 -18.53 -19.02
CA VAL A 319 3.90 -18.24 -19.43
C VAL A 319 3.74 -16.79 -19.91
N GLY A 320 4.59 -15.89 -19.38
CA GLY A 320 4.48 -14.44 -19.60
C GLY A 320 3.53 -13.78 -18.60
N GLY A 321 3.84 -12.51 -18.30
CA GLY A 321 3.12 -11.80 -17.24
C GLY A 321 1.68 -11.43 -17.59
N GLU A 322 1.38 -11.13 -18.86
CA GLU A 322 0.01 -10.80 -19.30
C GLU A 322 -0.97 -11.97 -19.08
N LYS A 323 -0.52 -13.20 -19.37
CA LYS A 323 -1.34 -14.40 -19.14
C LYS A 323 -1.55 -14.68 -17.67
N ILE A 324 -0.54 -14.41 -16.82
CA ILE A 324 -0.68 -14.49 -15.37
C ILE A 324 -1.70 -13.46 -14.87
N ILE A 325 -1.62 -12.22 -15.32
CA ILE A 325 -2.59 -11.16 -14.98
C ILE A 325 -3.99 -11.59 -15.40
N PHE A 326 -4.16 -12.09 -16.63
CA PHE A 326 -5.46 -12.55 -17.12
C PHE A 326 -6.05 -13.67 -16.25
N ALA A 327 -5.30 -14.75 -16.02
CA ALA A 327 -5.76 -15.88 -15.20
C ALA A 327 -6.09 -15.45 -13.75
N ALA A 328 -5.23 -14.64 -13.14
CA ALA A 328 -5.46 -14.12 -11.80
C ALA A 328 -6.64 -13.14 -11.73
N THR A 329 -6.88 -12.34 -12.79
CA THR A 329 -8.07 -11.48 -12.90
C THR A 329 -9.35 -12.31 -12.95
N VAL A 330 -9.39 -13.38 -13.75
CA VAL A 330 -10.53 -14.33 -13.80
C VAL A 330 -10.79 -14.92 -12.42
N MET A 331 -9.73 -15.39 -11.75
CA MET A 331 -9.84 -15.99 -10.42
C MET A 331 -10.34 -14.99 -9.36
N MET A 332 -9.85 -13.73 -9.40
CA MET A 332 -10.28 -12.67 -8.48
C MET A 332 -11.74 -12.27 -8.73
N MET A 333 -12.13 -12.15 -10.01
CA MET A 333 -13.50 -11.84 -10.41
C MET A 333 -14.46 -12.95 -9.99
N THR A 334 -14.09 -14.22 -10.19
CA THR A 334 -14.89 -15.39 -9.73
C THR A 334 -15.11 -15.36 -8.22
N GLY A 335 -14.06 -15.01 -7.44
CA GLY A 335 -14.19 -14.86 -6.00
C GLY A 335 -15.20 -13.78 -5.61
N PHE A 336 -15.14 -12.60 -6.21
CA PHE A 336 -16.08 -11.52 -5.93
C PHE A 336 -17.51 -11.82 -6.42
N LEU A 337 -17.67 -12.42 -7.61
CA LEU A 337 -18.99 -12.83 -8.12
C LEU A 337 -19.63 -13.86 -7.19
N ALA A 338 -18.88 -14.87 -6.74
CA ALA A 338 -19.42 -15.88 -5.83
C ALA A 338 -19.85 -15.26 -4.49
N MET A 339 -19.04 -14.35 -3.90
CA MET A 339 -19.44 -13.61 -2.68
C MET A 339 -20.66 -12.73 -2.90
N GLY A 340 -20.88 -12.23 -4.11
CA GLY A 340 -22.02 -11.38 -4.44
C GLY A 340 -23.30 -12.14 -4.75
N VAL A 341 -23.20 -13.34 -5.35
CA VAL A 341 -24.34 -14.12 -5.85
C VAL A 341 -24.83 -15.14 -4.84
N ILE A 342 -23.93 -15.77 -4.07
CA ILE A 342 -24.32 -16.80 -3.10
C ILE A 342 -24.97 -16.12 -1.87
N PRO A 343 -26.24 -16.38 -1.58
CA PRO A 343 -26.89 -15.82 -0.40
C PRO A 343 -26.29 -16.42 0.87
N GLN A 344 -25.74 -15.57 1.75
CA GLN A 344 -25.14 -15.95 3.04
C GLN A 344 -24.22 -17.19 2.93
N PRO A 345 -23.11 -17.10 2.17
CA PRO A 345 -22.23 -18.24 1.98
C PRO A 345 -21.67 -18.72 3.32
N GLY A 346 -21.63 -20.04 3.52
CA GLY A 346 -21.06 -20.64 4.72
C GLY A 346 -19.58 -20.28 4.89
N ILE A 347 -19.08 -20.34 6.13
CA ILE A 347 -17.72 -19.90 6.49
C ILE A 347 -16.61 -20.52 5.62
N ILE A 348 -16.75 -21.80 5.26
CA ILE A 348 -15.78 -22.51 4.41
C ILE A 348 -15.73 -21.89 3.02
N VAL A 349 -16.90 -21.57 2.45
CA VAL A 349 -17.00 -20.92 1.13
C VAL A 349 -16.36 -19.56 1.17
N VAL A 350 -16.67 -18.74 2.20
CA VAL A 350 -16.04 -17.42 2.40
C VAL A 350 -14.53 -17.56 2.50
N MET A 351 -14.03 -18.53 3.27
CA MET A 351 -12.59 -18.77 3.41
C MET A 351 -11.94 -19.09 2.06
N ILE A 352 -12.51 -20.01 1.28
CA ILE A 352 -11.99 -20.38 -0.04
C ILE A 352 -11.94 -19.15 -0.96
N LEU A 353 -13.00 -18.33 -0.98
CA LEU A 353 -13.07 -17.14 -1.81
C LEU A 353 -12.09 -16.06 -1.38
N LEU A 354 -11.84 -15.92 -0.06
CA LEU A 354 -10.78 -15.03 0.46
C LEU A 354 -9.39 -15.52 0.05
N LEU A 355 -9.13 -16.82 0.12
CA LEU A 355 -7.86 -17.40 -0.35
C LEU A 355 -7.64 -17.09 -1.84
N LEU A 356 -8.65 -17.35 -2.68
CA LEU A 356 -8.59 -17.08 -4.12
C LEU A 356 -8.32 -15.60 -4.43
N THR A 357 -8.98 -14.67 -3.73
CA THR A 357 -8.75 -13.24 -3.96
C THR A 357 -7.35 -12.80 -3.55
N MET A 358 -6.81 -13.32 -2.42
CA MET A 358 -5.45 -13.01 -1.98
C MET A 358 -4.37 -13.62 -2.90
N MET A 359 -4.59 -14.85 -3.36
CA MET A 359 -3.72 -15.48 -4.37
C MET A 359 -3.67 -14.66 -5.66
N SER A 360 -4.83 -14.23 -6.15
CA SER A 360 -4.96 -13.44 -7.37
C SER A 360 -4.27 -12.10 -7.24
N TYR A 361 -4.49 -11.39 -6.13
CA TYR A 361 -3.82 -10.13 -5.83
C TYR A 361 -2.30 -10.27 -5.91
N SER A 362 -1.76 -11.28 -5.23
CA SER A 362 -0.32 -11.51 -5.18
C SER A 362 0.25 -11.88 -6.55
N ALA A 363 -0.45 -12.70 -7.35
CA ALA A 363 -0.04 -13.07 -8.70
C ALA A 363 0.02 -11.86 -9.65
N ILE A 364 -1.02 -11.02 -9.62
CA ILE A 364 -1.07 -9.78 -10.43
C ILE A 364 0.07 -8.84 -10.02
N GLN A 365 0.28 -8.66 -8.72
CA GLN A 365 1.34 -7.79 -8.19
C GLN A 365 2.73 -8.22 -8.64
N VAL A 366 3.03 -9.53 -8.60
CA VAL A 366 4.31 -10.09 -9.08
C VAL A 366 4.47 -9.85 -10.58
N ALA A 367 3.42 -10.07 -11.38
CA ALA A 367 3.47 -9.85 -12.81
C ALA A 367 3.68 -8.37 -13.15
N LEU A 368 2.93 -7.46 -12.51
CA LEU A 368 3.05 -6.01 -12.72
C LEU A 368 4.44 -5.49 -12.34
N ASN A 369 4.97 -5.89 -11.19
CA ASN A 369 6.31 -5.48 -10.75
C ASN A 369 7.42 -5.90 -11.72
N ASN A 370 7.20 -6.96 -12.50
CA ASN A 370 8.11 -7.41 -13.55
C ASN A 370 7.93 -6.70 -14.89
N ILE A 371 6.68 -6.43 -15.28
CA ILE A 371 6.37 -5.90 -16.62
C ILE A 371 6.47 -4.38 -16.66
N VAL A 372 5.99 -3.69 -15.62
CA VAL A 372 5.96 -2.21 -15.59
C VAL A 372 7.33 -1.58 -15.86
N PRO A 373 8.44 -2.03 -15.24
CA PRO A 373 9.76 -1.47 -15.53
C PRO A 373 10.19 -1.64 -16.99
N ARG A 374 9.73 -2.73 -17.65
CA ARG A 374 10.11 -3.04 -19.05
C ARG A 374 9.41 -2.13 -20.06
N THR A 375 8.36 -1.42 -19.66
CA THR A 375 7.68 -0.43 -20.52
C THR A 375 8.30 0.97 -20.43
N LEU A 376 9.30 1.14 -19.59
CA LEU A 376 9.93 2.42 -19.31
C LEU A 376 11.36 2.48 -19.87
N LEU A 377 11.77 3.65 -20.31
CA LEU A 377 13.17 3.89 -20.66
C LEU A 377 14.05 3.76 -19.38
N PRO A 378 15.30 3.25 -19.49
CA PRO A 378 16.18 3.06 -18.33
C PRO A 378 16.35 4.31 -17.47
N SER A 379 16.43 5.50 -18.08
CA SER A 379 16.53 6.79 -17.39
C SER A 379 15.24 7.20 -16.64
N LYS A 380 14.09 6.59 -16.94
CA LYS A 380 12.77 6.94 -16.41
C LYS A 380 12.18 5.89 -15.47
N ILE A 381 12.89 4.79 -15.22
CA ILE A 381 12.40 3.69 -14.37
C ILE A 381 12.06 4.20 -12.96
N GLY A 382 12.91 5.03 -12.36
CA GLY A 382 12.70 5.55 -11.01
C GLY A 382 11.41 6.37 -10.87
N VAL A 383 11.24 7.34 -11.78
CA VAL A 383 10.05 8.24 -11.78
C VAL A 383 8.78 7.45 -12.13
N GLY A 384 8.89 6.56 -13.14
CA GLY A 384 7.75 5.73 -13.54
C GLY A 384 7.31 4.76 -12.44
N LEU A 385 8.23 4.09 -11.75
CA LEU A 385 7.87 3.24 -10.60
C LEU A 385 7.32 4.07 -9.43
N GLY A 386 7.81 5.29 -9.23
CA GLY A 386 7.25 6.21 -8.24
C GLY A 386 5.78 6.54 -8.54
N PHE A 387 5.45 6.86 -9.78
CA PHE A 387 4.08 7.16 -10.19
C PHE A 387 3.17 5.91 -10.17
N TYR A 388 3.69 4.74 -10.57
CA TYR A 388 3.01 3.45 -10.40
C TYR A 388 2.63 3.19 -8.94
N ASN A 389 3.58 3.36 -8.02
CA ASN A 389 3.34 3.16 -6.58
C ASN A 389 2.33 4.19 -6.03
N LEU A 390 2.42 5.45 -6.45
CA LEU A 390 1.43 6.47 -6.08
C LEU A 390 0.01 6.02 -6.43
N LEU A 391 -0.23 5.60 -7.67
CA LEU A 391 -1.55 5.15 -8.11
C LEU A 391 -2.00 3.87 -7.38
N ASN A 392 -1.09 2.95 -7.08
CA ASN A 392 -1.40 1.79 -6.25
C ASN A 392 -1.89 2.20 -4.86
N PHE A 393 -1.22 3.13 -4.19
CA PHE A 393 -1.65 3.63 -2.88
C PHE A 393 -2.97 4.40 -2.95
N VAL A 394 -3.21 5.16 -4.02
CA VAL A 394 -4.52 5.80 -4.25
C VAL A 394 -5.61 4.76 -4.41
N GLY A 395 -5.38 3.68 -5.16
CA GLY A 395 -6.30 2.54 -5.27
C GLY A 395 -6.57 1.88 -3.92
N MET A 396 -5.51 1.72 -3.10
CA MET A 396 -5.63 1.20 -1.73
C MET A 396 -6.50 2.07 -0.83
N ALA A 397 -6.46 3.38 -0.98
CA ALA A 397 -7.34 4.30 -0.24
C ALA A 397 -8.77 4.32 -0.79
N PHE A 398 -8.92 4.26 -2.12
CA PHE A 398 -10.22 4.34 -2.79
C PHE A 398 -11.09 3.11 -2.52
N GLY A 399 -10.51 1.91 -2.46
CA GLY A 399 -11.22 0.65 -2.24
C GLY A 399 -12.10 0.66 -0.98
N PRO A 400 -11.54 0.82 0.22
CA PRO A 400 -12.31 0.92 1.46
C PRO A 400 -13.30 2.09 1.47
N ALA A 401 -12.91 3.24 0.89
CA ALA A 401 -13.76 4.42 0.80
C ALA A 401 -15.04 4.13 0.01
N ALA A 402 -14.91 3.56 -1.19
CA ALA A 402 -16.05 3.21 -2.05
C ALA A 402 -16.90 2.10 -1.41
N ALA A 403 -16.25 1.06 -0.86
CA ALA A 403 -16.92 -0.06 -0.23
C ALA A 403 -17.74 0.35 0.99
N SER A 404 -17.17 1.16 1.88
CA SER A 404 -17.84 1.65 3.09
C SER A 404 -19.03 2.55 2.75
N ARG A 405 -18.88 3.44 1.78
CA ARG A 405 -19.98 4.34 1.36
C ARG A 405 -21.12 3.60 0.70
N LEU A 406 -20.81 2.60 -0.13
CA LEU A 406 -21.82 1.75 -0.75
C LEU A 406 -22.53 0.91 0.30
N PHE A 407 -21.81 0.38 1.29
CA PHE A 407 -22.38 -0.36 2.41
C PHE A 407 -23.31 0.51 3.26
N GLU A 408 -22.90 1.73 3.60
CA GLU A 408 -23.71 2.68 4.37
C GLU A 408 -25.05 2.99 3.69
N LYS A 409 -25.04 3.10 2.35
CA LYS A 409 -26.25 3.38 1.56
C LYS A 409 -27.17 2.18 1.36
N THR A 410 -26.61 0.97 1.24
CA THR A 410 -27.36 -0.21 0.81
C THR A 410 -27.57 -1.24 1.92
N GLY A 411 -26.71 -1.24 2.95
CA GLY A 411 -26.67 -2.28 3.98
C GLY A 411 -26.37 -3.69 3.46
N ASN A 412 -25.96 -3.82 2.18
CA ASN A 412 -25.91 -5.09 1.49
C ASN A 412 -24.49 -5.44 1.00
N TYR A 413 -23.86 -6.42 1.65
CA TYR A 413 -22.53 -6.91 1.28
C TYR A 413 -22.48 -7.48 -0.14
N SER A 414 -23.53 -8.20 -0.58
CA SER A 414 -23.57 -8.82 -1.92
C SER A 414 -23.43 -7.79 -3.03
N LEU A 415 -24.14 -6.64 -2.91
CA LEU A 415 -24.03 -5.56 -3.90
C LEU A 415 -22.61 -4.98 -3.98
N ILE A 416 -21.91 -4.95 -2.86
CA ILE A 416 -20.54 -4.40 -2.85
C ILE A 416 -19.57 -5.37 -3.52
N PHE A 417 -19.69 -6.67 -3.22
CA PHE A 417 -18.86 -7.69 -3.88
C PHE A 417 -19.14 -7.74 -5.39
N LEU A 418 -20.39 -7.59 -5.83
CA LEU A 418 -20.74 -7.47 -7.26
C LEU A 418 -20.13 -6.19 -7.87
N GLY A 419 -20.18 -5.06 -7.16
CA GLY A 419 -19.51 -3.84 -7.58
C GLY A 419 -17.99 -4.02 -7.75
N MET A 420 -17.33 -4.74 -6.83
CA MET A 420 -15.91 -5.07 -6.96
C MET A 420 -15.65 -5.99 -8.15
N ALA A 421 -16.52 -6.96 -8.43
CA ALA A 421 -16.42 -7.80 -9.63
C ALA A 421 -16.47 -6.96 -10.91
N VAL A 422 -17.36 -5.96 -10.98
CA VAL A 422 -17.44 -5.02 -12.11
C VAL A 422 -16.14 -4.20 -12.24
N VAL A 423 -15.59 -3.69 -11.12
CA VAL A 423 -14.31 -2.96 -11.13
C VAL A 423 -13.19 -3.85 -11.68
N ILE A 424 -13.12 -5.09 -11.24
CA ILE A 424 -12.10 -6.04 -11.73
C ILE A 424 -12.34 -6.44 -13.19
N CYS A 425 -13.60 -6.49 -13.64
CA CYS A 425 -13.93 -6.74 -15.06
C CYS A 425 -13.30 -5.69 -16.00
N LEU A 426 -13.09 -4.45 -15.54
CA LEU A 426 -12.40 -3.42 -16.33
C LEU A 426 -10.95 -3.81 -16.69
N HIS A 427 -10.31 -4.74 -15.96
CA HIS A 427 -8.99 -5.27 -16.35
C HIS A 427 -9.01 -5.88 -17.75
N PHE A 428 -10.09 -6.57 -18.12
CA PHE A 428 -10.18 -7.19 -19.45
C PHE A 428 -10.18 -6.15 -20.58
N LEU A 429 -10.78 -4.96 -20.33
CA LEU A 429 -10.74 -3.85 -21.28
C LEU A 429 -9.31 -3.31 -21.44
N LEU A 430 -8.54 -3.30 -20.35
CA LEU A 430 -7.14 -2.87 -20.36
C LEU A 430 -6.22 -3.94 -20.97
N LEU A 431 -6.51 -5.23 -20.82
CA LEU A 431 -5.75 -6.34 -21.37
C LEU A 431 -6.05 -6.59 -22.86
N ALA A 432 -7.28 -6.28 -23.34
CA ALA A 432 -7.73 -6.56 -24.71
C ALA A 432 -6.93 -5.83 -25.81
N LYS A 433 -6.19 -4.77 -25.47
CA LYS A 433 -5.32 -4.07 -26.43
C LYS A 433 -3.88 -4.56 -26.19
N PRO A 434 -3.23 -5.23 -27.18
CA PRO A 434 -1.86 -5.71 -27.00
C PRO A 434 -0.93 -4.57 -26.63
N ALA A 435 -0.10 -4.77 -25.61
CA ALA A 435 0.99 -3.87 -25.30
C ALA A 435 1.98 -3.94 -26.48
N ALA A 436 2.07 -2.88 -27.28
CA ALA A 436 3.18 -2.71 -28.20
C ALA A 436 4.45 -2.55 -27.34
N VAL A 437 5.07 -3.67 -27.00
CA VAL A 437 6.42 -3.67 -26.43
C VAL A 437 7.28 -3.09 -27.55
N GLN A 438 7.82 -1.88 -27.34
CA GLN A 438 8.90 -1.40 -28.17
C GLN A 438 10.05 -2.39 -28.00
N GLN A 439 10.15 -3.34 -28.94
CA GLN A 439 11.34 -4.14 -29.09
C GLN A 439 12.47 -3.13 -29.35
N GLN A 440 13.33 -2.95 -28.35
CA GLN A 440 14.63 -2.36 -28.57
C GLN A 440 15.36 -3.30 -29.53
N SER A 441 15.35 -2.93 -30.83
CA SER A 441 16.35 -3.44 -31.77
C SER A 441 17.72 -3.11 -31.21
N HIS A 442 18.48 -4.15 -30.92
CA HIS A 442 19.90 -4.11 -30.56
C HIS A 442 20.73 -3.45 -31.66
#